data_2070282cf77889b33d1ff0ee491a5e4f
#
_entry.id   2070282cf77889b33d1ff0ee491a5e4f
#
_cell.length_a   1.000
_cell.length_b   1.000
_cell.length_c   1.000
_cell.angle_alpha   90.00
_cell.angle_beta   90.00
_cell.angle_gamma   90.00
#
_symmetry.space_group_name_H-M   'P 1'
#
loop_
_entity.id
_entity.type
_entity.pdbx_description
1 polymer ?
#
loop_
_entity_poly.entity_id
_entity_poly.type
_entity_poly.pdbx_seq_one_letter_code
_entity_poly.pdbx_strand_id
1 'polypeptide(L)'
;GGNIATNAGGIRVIRHGNTREWIAGLKVVTGGGDLLELNRGLVKNSSGYDFRQLLIGSEGTLGIVVEATLKLTDPPPPSQVMLLALPDMDALMEVFALFRAQLSLQAFEFFTDQALQHVLAHGAQRAIDGDHPYYVVTEFDAADETQRETALAVFGQALERGWVSDGVIAQSEAQAAALWCLREGIKIGRAS
;
A
#
# COMPACT_ATOMS: atom_id res chain seq x y z
N GLY A 1 5.22 -6.71 17.51
CA GLY A 1 3.98 -7.40 17.98
C GLY A 1 2.72 -6.80 17.36
N GLY A 2 2.55 -5.47 17.39
CA GLY A 2 1.33 -4.80 16.91
C GLY A 2 0.92 -5.15 15.49
N ASN A 3 1.82 -5.04 14.51
CA ASN A 3 1.54 -5.37 13.11
C ASN A 3 1.07 -6.82 12.91
N ILE A 4 1.60 -7.76 13.70
CA ILE A 4 1.19 -9.17 13.66
C ILE A 4 -0.18 -9.32 14.30
N ALA A 5 -0.38 -8.70 15.46
CA ALA A 5 -1.64 -8.79 16.20
C ALA A 5 -2.83 -8.25 15.38
N THR A 6 -2.63 -7.19 14.60
CA THR A 6 -3.68 -6.59 13.75
C THR A 6 -3.70 -7.12 12.33
N ASN A 7 -2.78 -8.02 11.94
CA ASN A 7 -2.56 -8.43 10.55
C ASN A 7 -2.44 -7.20 9.62
N ALA A 8 -1.60 -6.25 10.00
CA ALA A 8 -1.51 -4.95 9.33
C ALA A 8 -1.18 -5.08 7.84
N GLY A 9 -1.88 -4.29 7.03
CA GLY A 9 -1.53 -3.98 5.64
C GLY A 9 -1.08 -2.53 5.55
N GLY A 10 -0.03 -2.26 4.79
CA GLY A 10 0.45 -0.91 4.51
C GLY A 10 0.06 -0.44 3.11
N ILE A 11 0.52 0.74 2.71
CA ILE A 11 0.28 1.32 1.37
C ILE A 11 0.77 0.41 0.23
N ARG A 12 1.72 -0.50 0.50
CA ARG A 12 2.25 -1.47 -0.46
C ARG A 12 1.61 -2.86 -0.37
N VAL A 13 0.42 -2.96 0.22
CA VAL A 13 -0.32 -4.22 0.36
C VAL A 13 -0.64 -4.86 -0.99
N ILE A 14 -0.85 -4.06 -2.01
CA ILE A 14 -1.11 -4.54 -3.38
C ILE A 14 0.04 -5.38 -3.94
N ARG A 15 1.29 -5.08 -3.55
CA ARG A 15 2.48 -5.82 -3.98
C ARG A 15 2.85 -6.94 -3.02
N HIS A 16 2.81 -6.67 -1.73
CA HIS A 16 3.42 -7.53 -0.72
C HIS A 16 2.40 -8.31 0.13
N GLY A 17 1.10 -8.05 -0.04
CA GLY A 17 0.08 -8.63 0.83
C GLY A 17 0.12 -8.08 2.25
N ASN A 18 -0.58 -8.74 3.15
CA ASN A 18 -0.65 -8.38 4.56
C ASN A 18 0.49 -9.02 5.37
N THR A 19 0.68 -8.57 6.61
CA THR A 19 1.67 -9.11 7.56
C THR A 19 1.64 -10.63 7.66
N ARG A 20 0.46 -11.25 7.59
CA ARG A 20 0.23 -12.70 7.64
C ARG A 20 1.12 -13.49 6.67
N GLU A 21 1.32 -12.99 5.47
CA GLU A 21 2.05 -13.67 4.41
C GLU A 21 3.56 -13.74 4.69
N TRP A 22 4.03 -12.85 5.56
CA TRP A 22 5.45 -12.72 5.93
C TRP A 22 5.84 -13.44 7.20
N ILE A 23 4.88 -14.04 7.93
CA ILE A 23 5.14 -14.75 9.17
C ILE A 23 5.43 -16.23 8.90
N ALA A 24 6.68 -16.63 9.05
CA ALA A 24 7.12 -18.01 8.91
C ALA A 24 6.96 -18.82 10.20
N GLY A 25 7.09 -18.19 11.37
CA GLY A 25 6.94 -18.83 12.68
C GLY A 25 6.55 -17.82 13.76
N LEU A 26 5.95 -18.30 14.84
CA LEU A 26 5.57 -17.50 16.01
C LEU A 26 5.91 -18.22 17.32
N LYS A 27 6.29 -17.44 18.34
CA LYS A 27 6.16 -17.83 19.75
C LYS A 27 5.11 -16.93 20.42
N VAL A 28 4.20 -17.56 21.11
CA VAL A 28 3.04 -16.90 21.71
C VAL A 28 2.84 -17.37 23.12
N VAL A 29 2.58 -16.46 24.05
CA VAL A 29 2.13 -16.78 25.42
C VAL A 29 0.61 -16.72 25.44
N THR A 30 -0.02 -17.81 25.84
CA THR A 30 -1.47 -17.91 25.96
C THR A 30 -2.00 -17.21 27.22
N GLY A 31 -3.32 -17.05 27.33
CA GLY A 31 -3.95 -16.55 28.57
C GLY A 31 -3.75 -17.45 29.80
N GLY A 32 -3.42 -18.72 29.61
CA GLY A 32 -3.05 -19.65 30.70
C GLY A 32 -1.58 -19.56 31.12
N GLY A 33 -0.76 -18.77 30.39
CA GLY A 33 0.68 -18.63 30.64
C GLY A 33 1.55 -19.65 29.90
N ASP A 34 0.98 -20.50 29.06
CA ASP A 34 1.72 -21.47 28.28
C ASP A 34 2.42 -20.81 27.12
N LEU A 35 3.68 -21.21 26.86
CA LEU A 35 4.44 -20.81 25.69
C LEU A 35 4.18 -21.78 24.52
N LEU A 36 3.58 -21.30 23.46
CA LEU A 36 3.40 -22.03 22.22
C LEU A 36 4.47 -21.63 21.20
N GLU A 37 5.11 -22.61 20.60
CA GLU A 37 6.04 -22.41 19.48
C GLU A 37 5.45 -23.00 18.20
N LEU A 38 5.13 -22.13 17.23
CA LEU A 38 4.37 -22.46 16.04
C LEU A 38 5.23 -22.37 14.80
N ASN A 39 5.35 -23.50 14.09
CA ASN A 39 6.02 -23.71 12.81
C ASN A 39 7.57 -23.56 12.80
N ARG A 40 8.22 -22.95 13.75
CA ARG A 40 9.70 -22.79 13.84
C ARG A 40 10.39 -22.35 12.52
N GLY A 41 9.69 -21.66 11.65
CA GLY A 41 10.23 -21.20 10.35
C GLY A 41 10.33 -22.29 9.27
N LEU A 42 9.70 -23.46 9.42
CA LEU A 42 9.69 -24.51 8.41
C LEU A 42 9.00 -24.02 7.13
N VAL A 43 9.65 -24.21 5.97
CA VAL A 43 9.10 -23.86 4.65
C VAL A 43 7.92 -24.78 4.30
N LYS A 44 8.04 -26.08 4.61
CA LYS A 44 6.97 -27.06 4.40
C LYS A 44 6.55 -27.65 5.74
N ASN A 45 5.32 -27.35 6.12
CA ASN A 45 4.66 -27.95 7.27
C ASN A 45 3.21 -28.28 6.90
N SER A 46 2.93 -29.55 6.65
CA SER A 46 1.60 -30.05 6.26
C SER A 46 0.93 -30.83 7.39
N SER A 47 1.46 -30.79 8.61
CA SER A 47 0.98 -31.57 9.75
C SER A 47 0.01 -30.75 10.59
N GLY A 48 -1.27 -31.12 10.55
CA GLY A 48 -2.31 -30.49 11.37
C GLY A 48 -2.71 -29.07 10.90
N TYR A 49 -3.37 -28.36 11.80
CA TYR A 49 -3.79 -26.97 11.55
C TYR A 49 -2.64 -25.98 11.70
N ASP A 50 -2.63 -24.94 10.87
CA ASP A 50 -1.71 -23.83 11.01
C ASP A 50 -2.27 -22.78 12.02
N PHE A 51 -1.98 -23.00 13.29
CA PHE A 51 -2.44 -22.11 14.36
C PHE A 51 -1.86 -20.70 14.30
N ARG A 52 -0.80 -20.44 13.52
CA ARG A 52 -0.32 -19.09 13.27
C ARG A 52 -1.45 -18.22 12.69
N GLN A 53 -2.26 -18.83 11.80
CA GLN A 53 -3.34 -18.14 11.10
C GLN A 53 -4.47 -17.67 12.04
N LEU A 54 -4.65 -18.30 13.19
CA LEU A 54 -5.59 -17.87 14.21
C LEU A 54 -5.04 -16.70 15.04
N LEU A 55 -3.74 -16.71 15.32
CA LEU A 55 -3.08 -15.74 16.19
C LEU A 55 -2.75 -14.43 15.48
N ILE A 56 -2.43 -14.49 14.17
CA ILE A 56 -2.23 -13.31 13.35
C ILE A 56 -3.57 -12.62 13.09
N GLY A 57 -3.71 -11.39 13.55
CA GLY A 57 -4.95 -10.63 13.48
C GLY A 57 -5.91 -10.88 14.65
N SER A 58 -5.46 -11.60 15.70
CA SER A 58 -6.28 -11.85 16.91
C SER A 58 -6.31 -10.67 17.89
N GLU A 59 -5.55 -9.61 17.64
CA GLU A 59 -5.45 -8.40 18.48
C GLU A 59 -5.17 -8.68 19.97
N GLY A 60 -4.41 -9.77 20.23
CA GLY A 60 -4.06 -10.19 21.59
C GLY A 60 -5.14 -10.98 22.34
N THR A 61 -6.30 -11.25 21.73
CA THR A 61 -7.41 -11.97 22.38
C THR A 61 -7.12 -13.44 22.63
N LEU A 62 -6.23 -14.05 21.81
CA LEU A 62 -5.86 -15.46 21.89
C LEU A 62 -4.49 -15.68 22.54
N GLY A 63 -3.69 -14.64 22.69
CA GLY A 63 -2.36 -14.69 23.26
C GLY A 63 -1.50 -13.52 22.84
N ILE A 64 -0.31 -13.42 23.45
CA ILE A 64 0.65 -12.35 23.20
C ILE A 64 1.83 -12.89 22.38
N VAL A 65 2.07 -12.33 21.20
CA VAL A 65 3.22 -12.67 20.37
C VAL A 65 4.49 -12.12 21.01
N VAL A 66 5.43 -13.01 21.38
CA VAL A 66 6.71 -12.66 22.02
C VAL A 66 7.90 -12.81 21.09
N GLU A 67 7.79 -13.64 20.03
CA GLU A 67 8.82 -13.81 19.01
C GLU A 67 8.16 -14.13 17.67
N ALA A 68 8.75 -13.67 16.56
CA ALA A 68 8.32 -14.01 15.22
C ALA A 68 9.51 -14.30 14.30
N THR A 69 9.37 -15.31 13.46
CA THR A 69 10.26 -15.59 12.32
C THR A 69 9.63 -14.97 11.09
N LEU A 70 10.35 -14.05 10.43
CA LEU A 70 9.89 -13.35 9.24
C LEU A 70 10.51 -13.94 7.98
N LYS A 71 9.72 -14.01 6.91
CA LYS A 71 10.25 -14.20 5.56
C LYS A 71 10.91 -12.89 5.13
N LEU A 72 11.92 -13.01 4.29
CA LEU A 72 12.62 -11.88 3.68
C LEU A 72 12.35 -11.88 2.18
N THR A 73 12.51 -10.73 1.57
CA THR A 73 12.44 -10.52 0.11
C THR A 73 13.60 -9.62 -0.31
N ASP A 74 13.85 -9.58 -1.61
CA ASP A 74 14.81 -8.64 -2.17
C ASP A 74 14.36 -7.19 -1.95
N PRO A 75 15.30 -6.24 -1.91
CA PRO A 75 14.97 -4.82 -1.89
C PRO A 75 14.06 -4.45 -3.08
N PRO A 76 13.13 -3.52 -2.89
CA PRO A 76 12.28 -3.10 -4.01
C PRO A 76 13.13 -2.47 -5.13
N PRO A 77 12.78 -2.70 -6.40
CA PRO A 77 13.44 -2.03 -7.50
C PRO A 77 13.18 -0.51 -7.46
N PRO A 78 13.95 0.29 -8.21
CA PRO A 78 13.65 1.70 -8.41
C PRO A 78 12.19 1.88 -8.87
N SER A 79 11.51 2.87 -8.32
CA SER A 79 10.10 3.13 -8.58
C SER A 79 9.87 4.57 -9.04
N GLN A 80 8.73 4.81 -9.63
CA GLN A 80 8.23 6.14 -9.98
C GLN A 80 6.84 6.35 -9.42
N VAL A 81 6.52 7.59 -9.09
CA VAL A 81 5.24 7.99 -8.49
C VAL A 81 4.49 8.89 -9.45
N MET A 82 3.20 8.63 -9.62
CA MET A 82 2.24 9.49 -10.31
C MET A 82 1.13 9.92 -9.35
N LEU A 83 0.65 11.16 -9.54
CA LEU A 83 -0.62 11.63 -9.02
C LEU A 83 -1.55 11.85 -10.20
N LEU A 84 -2.74 11.27 -10.13
CA LEU A 84 -3.77 11.33 -11.15
C LEU A 84 -5.01 12.03 -10.58
N ALA A 85 -5.64 12.88 -11.37
CA ALA A 85 -6.94 13.46 -11.07
C ALA A 85 -8.03 12.73 -11.85
N LEU A 86 -9.11 12.32 -11.18
CA LEU A 86 -10.19 11.55 -11.79
C LEU A 86 -11.50 12.33 -11.76
N PRO A 87 -12.33 12.20 -12.82
CA PRO A 87 -13.61 12.92 -12.93
C PRO A 87 -14.69 12.36 -12.01
N ASP A 88 -14.65 11.08 -11.72
CA ASP A 88 -15.66 10.38 -10.91
C ASP A 88 -15.09 9.08 -10.28
N MET A 89 -15.91 8.40 -9.49
CA MET A 89 -15.55 7.17 -8.79
C MET A 89 -15.54 5.94 -9.71
N ASP A 90 -16.30 5.96 -10.80
CA ASP A 90 -16.34 4.84 -11.75
C ASP A 90 -15.00 4.74 -12.49
N ALA A 91 -14.42 5.88 -12.85
CA ALA A 91 -13.09 5.97 -13.45
C ALA A 91 -11.98 5.34 -12.58
N LEU A 92 -12.13 5.35 -11.24
CA LEU A 92 -11.13 4.79 -10.32
C LEU A 92 -10.85 3.31 -10.60
N MET A 93 -11.90 2.51 -10.78
CA MET A 93 -11.74 1.06 -11.00
C MET A 93 -11.19 0.75 -12.39
N GLU A 94 -11.54 1.57 -13.38
CA GLU A 94 -11.02 1.46 -14.75
C GLU A 94 -9.52 1.80 -14.80
N VAL A 95 -9.12 2.88 -14.14
CA VAL A 95 -7.71 3.27 -14.02
C VAL A 95 -6.94 2.19 -13.28
N PHE A 96 -7.47 1.68 -12.15
CA PHE A 96 -6.83 0.60 -11.41
C PHE A 96 -6.63 -0.65 -12.25
N ALA A 97 -7.67 -1.09 -12.98
CA ALA A 97 -7.60 -2.28 -13.83
C ALA A 97 -6.57 -2.10 -14.96
N LEU A 98 -6.56 -0.94 -15.61
CA LEU A 98 -5.62 -0.62 -16.68
C LEU A 98 -4.17 -0.62 -16.18
N PHE A 99 -3.90 0.11 -15.08
CA PHE A 99 -2.56 0.23 -14.51
C PHE A 99 -2.05 -1.12 -14.00
N ARG A 100 -2.89 -1.88 -13.28
CA ARG A 100 -2.53 -3.21 -12.78
C ARG A 100 -2.23 -4.22 -13.88
N ALA A 101 -2.88 -4.10 -15.03
CA ALA A 101 -2.68 -5.02 -16.16
C ALA A 101 -1.34 -4.79 -16.88
N GLN A 102 -0.81 -3.56 -16.85
CA GLN A 102 0.34 -3.17 -17.66
C GLN A 102 1.56 -2.72 -16.83
N LEU A 103 1.39 -2.40 -15.56
CA LEU A 103 2.45 -1.92 -14.66
C LEU A 103 2.62 -2.84 -13.45
N SER A 104 3.84 -2.97 -12.98
CA SER A 104 4.15 -3.63 -11.70
C SER A 104 3.89 -2.65 -10.56
N LEU A 105 2.65 -2.58 -10.10
CA LEU A 105 2.24 -1.65 -9.04
C LEU A 105 2.89 -2.01 -7.70
N GLN A 106 3.45 -1.02 -7.04
CA GLN A 106 3.88 -1.07 -5.65
C GLN A 106 2.80 -0.53 -4.70
N ALA A 107 2.10 0.53 -5.12
CA ALA A 107 1.02 1.14 -4.37
C ALA A 107 -0.01 1.79 -5.30
N PHE A 108 -1.26 1.83 -4.83
CA PHE A 108 -2.35 2.51 -5.51
C PHE A 108 -3.34 2.98 -4.44
N GLU A 109 -3.33 4.28 -4.16
CA GLU A 109 -4.09 4.89 -3.07
C GLU A 109 -4.94 6.03 -3.59
N PHE A 110 -6.22 6.06 -3.25
CA PHE A 110 -7.09 7.14 -3.66
C PHE A 110 -7.51 8.02 -2.49
N PHE A 111 -7.89 9.27 -2.80
CA PHE A 111 -8.46 10.20 -1.85
C PHE A 111 -9.35 11.22 -2.54
N THR A 112 -10.23 11.86 -1.77
CA THR A 112 -11.17 12.86 -2.27
C THR A 112 -10.57 14.26 -2.26
N ASP A 113 -11.18 15.19 -2.99
CA ASP A 113 -10.81 16.62 -2.91
C ASP A 113 -10.94 17.17 -1.49
N GLN A 114 -11.99 16.78 -0.76
CA GLN A 114 -12.16 17.21 0.63
C GLN A 114 -10.95 16.82 1.50
N ALA A 115 -10.41 15.62 1.31
CA ALA A 115 -9.22 15.17 2.01
C ALA A 115 -7.98 15.95 1.56
N LEU A 116 -7.86 16.25 0.25
CA LEU A 116 -6.79 17.10 -0.28
C LEU A 116 -6.84 18.49 0.33
N GLN A 117 -8.01 19.16 0.37
CA GLN A 117 -8.16 20.49 0.96
C GLN A 117 -7.70 20.53 2.42
N HIS A 118 -8.00 19.47 3.18
CA HIS A 118 -7.52 19.36 4.56
C HIS A 118 -5.98 19.36 4.63
N VAL A 119 -5.31 18.61 3.78
CA VAL A 119 -3.83 18.52 3.77
C VAL A 119 -3.21 19.83 3.30
N LEU A 120 -3.80 20.49 2.30
CA LEU A 120 -3.37 21.81 1.80
C LEU A 120 -3.48 22.89 2.88
N ALA A 121 -4.56 22.88 3.67
CA ALA A 121 -4.73 23.80 4.80
C ALA A 121 -3.66 23.63 5.90
N HIS A 122 -2.97 22.47 5.91
CA HIS A 122 -1.88 22.18 6.85
C HIS A 122 -0.48 22.35 6.23
N GLY A 123 -0.39 23.05 5.10
CA GLY A 123 0.90 23.49 4.52
C GLY A 123 1.44 22.62 3.37
N ALA A 124 0.72 21.60 2.91
CA ALA A 124 1.10 20.90 1.70
C ALA A 124 0.86 21.79 0.46
N GLN A 125 1.58 21.50 -0.61
CA GLN A 125 1.43 22.20 -1.88
C GLN A 125 0.55 21.39 -2.85
N ARG A 126 -0.34 22.06 -3.58
CA ARG A 126 -1.13 21.46 -4.64
C ARG A 126 -0.21 21.05 -5.79
N ALA A 127 -0.37 19.85 -6.30
CA ALA A 127 0.47 19.31 -7.38
C ALA A 127 -0.25 19.28 -8.74
N ILE A 128 -1.59 19.32 -8.76
CA ILE A 128 -2.43 19.39 -9.96
C ILE A 128 -3.37 20.59 -9.78
N ASP A 129 -3.46 21.45 -10.80
CA ASP A 129 -4.34 22.60 -10.79
C ASP A 129 -5.80 22.19 -11.06
N GLY A 130 -6.73 23.07 -10.68
CA GLY A 130 -8.17 22.85 -10.86
C GLY A 130 -8.83 22.07 -9.73
N ASP A 131 -10.13 21.85 -9.88
CA ASP A 131 -10.98 21.14 -8.94
C ASP A 131 -11.36 19.78 -9.53
N HIS A 132 -10.89 18.73 -8.91
CA HIS A 132 -11.17 17.34 -9.29
C HIS A 132 -11.72 16.59 -8.08
N PRO A 133 -12.80 15.82 -8.24
CA PRO A 133 -13.45 15.18 -7.09
C PRO A 133 -12.60 14.08 -6.43
N TYR A 134 -11.74 13.42 -7.22
CA TYR A 134 -10.92 12.31 -6.74
C TYR A 134 -9.50 12.36 -7.28
N TYR A 135 -8.59 11.85 -6.49
CA TYR A 135 -7.17 11.74 -6.81
C TYR A 135 -6.67 10.33 -6.51
N VAL A 136 -5.70 9.90 -7.30
CA VAL A 136 -4.94 8.65 -7.07
C VAL A 136 -3.48 8.96 -7.01
N VAL A 137 -2.80 8.56 -5.92
CA VAL A 137 -1.35 8.43 -5.93
C VAL A 137 -1.00 6.97 -6.17
N THR A 138 -0.18 6.73 -7.17
CA THR A 138 0.27 5.37 -7.55
C THR A 138 1.78 5.32 -7.66
N GLU A 139 2.36 4.19 -7.23
CA GLU A 139 3.78 3.88 -7.32
C GLU A 139 3.96 2.57 -8.08
N PHE A 140 4.90 2.52 -9.01
CA PHE A 140 5.16 1.36 -9.85
C PHE A 140 6.65 1.22 -10.13
N ASP A 141 7.07 0.01 -10.53
CA ASP A 141 8.46 -0.27 -10.89
C ASP A 141 8.87 0.55 -12.12
N ALA A 142 10.02 1.20 -12.04
CA ALA A 142 10.60 2.04 -13.10
C ALA A 142 12.12 1.92 -13.12
N ALA A 143 12.61 0.67 -13.12
CA ALA A 143 14.04 0.38 -13.09
C ALA A 143 14.75 0.72 -14.42
N ASP A 144 14.01 0.70 -15.53
CA ASP A 144 14.53 0.97 -16.87
C ASP A 144 13.61 1.91 -17.68
N GLU A 145 14.10 2.35 -18.83
CA GLU A 145 13.37 3.28 -19.70
C GLU A 145 12.11 2.67 -20.29
N THR A 146 12.12 1.38 -20.61
CA THR A 146 10.95 0.68 -21.18
C THR A 146 9.77 0.69 -20.21
N GLN A 147 10.04 0.51 -18.91
CA GLN A 147 8.99 0.59 -17.88
C GLN A 147 8.42 2.00 -17.76
N ARG A 148 9.28 3.04 -17.87
CA ARG A 148 8.85 4.45 -17.86
C ARG A 148 8.00 4.80 -19.08
N GLU A 149 8.44 4.38 -20.27
CA GLU A 149 7.67 4.56 -21.52
C GLU A 149 6.32 3.86 -21.45
N THR A 150 6.29 2.64 -20.91
CA THR A 150 5.03 1.90 -20.69
C THR A 150 4.11 2.67 -19.77
N ALA A 151 4.63 3.21 -18.68
CA ALA A 151 3.83 3.98 -17.72
C ALA A 151 3.24 5.26 -18.35
N LEU A 152 4.02 5.96 -19.18
CA LEU A 152 3.54 7.11 -19.94
C LEU A 152 2.45 6.74 -20.95
N ALA A 153 2.62 5.61 -21.65
CA ALA A 153 1.62 5.10 -22.58
C ALA A 153 0.32 4.70 -21.88
N VAL A 154 0.40 4.06 -20.71
CA VAL A 154 -0.75 3.70 -19.88
C VAL A 154 -1.48 4.95 -19.38
N PHE A 155 -0.74 5.96 -18.92
CA PHE A 155 -1.30 7.24 -18.52
C PHE A 155 -2.00 7.93 -19.71
N GLY A 156 -1.37 7.95 -20.90
CA GLY A 156 -1.98 8.47 -22.13
C GLY A 156 -3.29 7.78 -22.49
N GLN A 157 -3.35 6.45 -22.40
CA GLN A 157 -4.56 5.67 -22.63
C GLN A 157 -5.68 6.06 -21.64
N ALA A 158 -5.35 6.28 -20.37
CA ALA A 158 -6.33 6.69 -19.36
C ALA A 158 -6.90 8.10 -19.64
N LEU A 159 -6.05 9.03 -20.09
CA LEU A 159 -6.46 10.37 -20.54
C LEU A 159 -7.39 10.30 -21.76
N GLU A 160 -7.00 9.55 -22.80
CA GLU A 160 -7.78 9.41 -24.04
C GLU A 160 -9.18 8.82 -23.80
N ARG A 161 -9.31 7.93 -22.80
CA ARG A 161 -10.59 7.34 -22.38
C ARG A 161 -11.42 8.25 -21.47
N GLY A 162 -10.85 9.38 -21.04
CA GLY A 162 -11.50 10.29 -20.10
C GLY A 162 -11.57 9.76 -18.66
N TRP A 163 -10.84 8.70 -18.33
CA TRP A 163 -10.78 8.16 -16.97
C TRP A 163 -9.86 8.97 -16.04
N VAL A 164 -8.92 9.68 -16.62
CA VAL A 164 -8.05 10.65 -15.94
C VAL A 164 -8.27 12.01 -16.61
N SER A 165 -8.46 13.05 -15.80
CA SER A 165 -8.63 14.43 -16.27
C SER A 165 -7.30 15.16 -16.39
N ASP A 166 -6.36 14.88 -15.46
CA ASP A 166 -5.02 15.47 -15.40
C ASP A 166 -4.12 14.59 -14.56
N GLY A 167 -2.80 14.79 -14.63
CA GLY A 167 -1.86 14.03 -13.81
C GLY A 167 -0.44 14.56 -13.86
N VAL A 168 0.33 14.22 -12.84
CA VAL A 168 1.74 14.59 -12.73
C VAL A 168 2.58 13.37 -12.39
N ILE A 169 3.76 13.28 -13.00
CA ILE A 169 4.75 12.23 -12.76
C ILE A 169 5.93 12.86 -12.03
N ALA A 170 6.30 12.30 -10.90
CA ALA A 170 7.46 12.76 -10.15
C ALA A 170 8.76 12.59 -10.95
N GLN A 171 9.53 13.66 -11.05
CA GLN A 171 10.84 13.68 -11.75
C GLN A 171 12.03 13.54 -10.79
N SER A 172 11.76 13.51 -9.47
CA SER A 172 12.77 13.36 -8.43
C SER A 172 12.17 12.70 -7.18
N GLU A 173 13.03 12.17 -6.33
CA GLU A 173 12.62 11.62 -5.03
C GLU A 173 11.91 12.67 -4.15
N ALA A 174 12.35 13.92 -4.22
CA ALA A 174 11.70 15.01 -3.48
C ALA A 174 10.27 15.26 -3.97
N GLN A 175 10.04 15.22 -5.28
CA GLN A 175 8.69 15.33 -5.84
C GLN A 175 7.85 14.10 -5.49
N ALA A 176 8.40 12.89 -5.59
CA ALA A 176 7.71 11.67 -5.19
C ALA A 176 7.26 11.73 -3.72
N ALA A 177 8.15 12.16 -2.82
CA ALA A 177 7.82 12.35 -1.41
C ALA A 177 6.73 13.43 -1.21
N ALA A 178 6.77 14.52 -1.97
CA ALA A 178 5.73 15.56 -1.92
C ALA A 178 4.36 15.03 -2.37
N LEU A 179 4.30 14.20 -3.42
CA LEU A 179 3.05 13.57 -3.85
C LEU A 179 2.50 12.61 -2.79
N TRP A 180 3.37 11.81 -2.17
CA TRP A 180 2.98 10.93 -1.07
C TRP A 180 2.49 11.69 0.15
N CYS A 181 3.08 12.86 0.47
CA CYS A 181 2.61 13.71 1.58
C CYS A 181 1.14 14.12 1.43
N LEU A 182 0.63 14.28 0.20
CA LEU A 182 -0.78 14.59 -0.04
C LEU A 182 -1.70 13.48 0.48
N ARG A 183 -1.29 12.21 0.36
CA ARG A 183 -2.06 11.07 0.84
C ARG A 183 -1.78 10.74 2.32
N GLU A 184 -0.52 10.73 2.73
CA GLU A 184 -0.12 10.39 4.10
C GLU A 184 -0.50 11.46 5.13
N GLY A 185 -0.60 12.71 4.68
CA GLY A 185 -1.09 13.82 5.50
C GLY A 185 -2.57 13.71 5.88
N ILE A 186 -3.34 12.85 5.20
CA ILE A 186 -4.74 12.56 5.52
C ILE A 186 -4.78 11.66 6.77
N LYS A 187 -4.58 12.27 7.94
CA LYS A 187 -4.68 11.55 9.21
C LYS A 187 -6.12 11.49 9.64
N ILE A 188 -6.74 10.32 9.56
CA ILE A 188 -8.06 10.08 10.15
C ILE A 188 -7.88 10.14 11.68
N GLY A 189 -8.39 11.23 12.29
CA GLY A 189 -8.79 11.29 13.68
C GLY A 189 -7.81 10.76 14.73
N ARG A 190 -6.57 11.24 14.79
CA ARG A 190 -5.89 11.26 16.07
C ARG A 190 -6.35 12.54 16.79
N ALA A 191 -7.31 12.36 17.70
CA ALA A 191 -7.51 13.34 18.75
C ALA A 191 -6.15 13.55 19.43
N SER A 192 -5.68 14.79 19.40
CA SER A 192 -4.56 15.28 20.18
C SER A 192 -4.88 15.19 21.67
#